data_a8c46a5115ccdbdbb17dc64a9056f7b4
#
_entry.id   a8c46a5115ccdbdbb17dc64a9056f7b4
#
_cell.length_a   1.000
_cell.length_b   1.000
_cell.length_c   1.000
_cell.angle_alpha   90.00
_cell.angle_beta   90.00
_cell.angle_gamma   90.00
#
_symmetry.space_group_name_H-M   'P 1'
#
loop_
_entity.id
_entity.type
_entity.pdbx_description
1 polymer ?
#
loop_
_entity_poly.entity_id
_entity_poly.type
_entity_poly.pdbx_seq_one_letter_code
_entity_poly.pdbx_strand_id
1 'polypeptide(L)'
;NGTELGKKAKSYMDAGALVPNDLIIDLMKEKIAQADGGVILDGFPRTVEQADALAQQVDVDLALDLDVPDEELVKRLTMRRSCPDCNAVYHLTNNPPKVEGVCDKCGGKLYQRDDDKDETVKNRLKVYRENTMPLIDYYGKKNVLTIIEGVGDIDDIFDKVQEAVQ
;
A
#
# COMPACT_ATOMS: atom_id res chain seq x y z
N ASN A 1 -10.50 -12.19 -7.13
CA ASN A 1 -10.52 -13.05 -8.15
C ASN A 1 -11.90 -13.60 -8.51
N GLY A 2 -12.74 -14.27 -8.27
CA GLY A 2 -14.01 -14.79 -8.79
C GLY A 2 -15.16 -14.73 -7.78
N THR A 3 -14.91 -14.24 -6.56
CA THR A 3 -15.96 -14.11 -5.56
C THR A 3 -16.94 -13.00 -5.92
N GLU A 4 -18.16 -13.07 -5.45
CA GLU A 4 -19.19 -12.06 -5.69
C GLU A 4 -18.75 -10.67 -5.17
N LEU A 5 -18.13 -10.62 -3.99
CA LEU A 5 -17.56 -9.40 -3.41
C LEU A 5 -16.43 -8.84 -4.30
N GLY A 6 -15.53 -9.71 -4.79
CA GLY A 6 -14.44 -9.31 -5.69
C GLY A 6 -14.93 -8.75 -7.02
N LYS A 7 -15.97 -9.32 -7.61
CA LYS A 7 -16.62 -8.80 -8.84
C LYS A 7 -17.25 -7.44 -8.58
N LYS A 8 -17.90 -7.27 -7.43
CA LYS A 8 -18.53 -6.02 -7.02
C LYS A 8 -17.49 -4.92 -6.79
N ALA A 9 -16.38 -5.21 -6.09
CA ALA A 9 -15.27 -4.28 -5.92
C ALA A 9 -14.66 -3.87 -7.28
N LYS A 10 -14.46 -4.85 -8.19
CA LYS A 10 -13.92 -4.59 -9.52
C LYS A 10 -14.80 -3.65 -10.34
N SER A 11 -16.13 -3.75 -10.26
CA SER A 11 -17.04 -2.86 -11.01
C SER A 11 -16.88 -1.39 -10.59
N TYR A 12 -16.62 -1.08 -9.32
CA TYR A 12 -16.32 0.27 -8.84
C TYR A 12 -14.95 0.76 -9.37
N MET A 13 -13.95 -0.12 -9.33
CA MET A 13 -12.60 0.22 -9.82
C MET A 13 -12.61 0.48 -11.33
N ASP A 14 -13.30 -0.36 -12.11
CA ASP A 14 -13.41 -0.21 -13.57
C ASP A 14 -14.19 1.07 -13.95
N ALA A 15 -15.09 1.54 -13.09
CA ALA A 15 -15.80 2.80 -13.24
C ALA A 15 -14.99 4.01 -12.75
N GLY A 16 -13.76 3.82 -12.23
CA GLY A 16 -12.95 4.88 -11.63
C GLY A 16 -13.50 5.44 -10.32
N ALA A 17 -14.45 4.74 -9.68
CA ALA A 17 -15.05 5.12 -8.42
C ALA A 17 -14.30 4.51 -7.23
N LEU A 18 -14.42 5.15 -6.05
CA LEU A 18 -13.93 4.56 -4.80
C LEU A 18 -14.82 3.36 -4.44
N VAL A 19 -14.18 2.27 -4.05
CA VAL A 19 -14.90 1.13 -3.50
C VAL A 19 -15.45 1.52 -2.13
N PRO A 20 -16.76 1.32 -1.84
CA PRO A 20 -17.33 1.64 -0.54
C PRO A 20 -16.63 0.94 0.61
N ASN A 21 -16.50 1.61 1.76
CA ASN A 21 -15.83 1.08 2.95
C ASN A 21 -16.41 -0.27 3.37
N ASP A 22 -17.74 -0.40 3.42
CA ASP A 22 -18.43 -1.65 3.80
C ASP A 22 -17.97 -2.83 2.95
N LEU A 23 -17.87 -2.62 1.62
CA LEU A 23 -17.45 -3.67 0.71
C LEU A 23 -15.99 -4.08 0.90
N ILE A 24 -15.10 -3.12 1.18
CA ILE A 24 -13.69 -3.43 1.49
C ILE A 24 -13.60 -4.17 2.82
N ILE A 25 -14.33 -3.72 3.84
CA ILE A 25 -14.38 -4.36 5.16
C ILE A 25 -14.85 -5.82 5.04
N ASP A 26 -15.92 -6.07 4.29
CA ASP A 26 -16.45 -7.43 4.09
C ASP A 26 -15.45 -8.33 3.36
N LEU A 27 -14.77 -7.80 2.33
CA LEU A 27 -13.69 -8.53 1.64
C LEU A 27 -12.54 -8.89 2.57
N MET A 28 -12.15 -7.97 3.46
CA MET A 28 -11.06 -8.19 4.40
C MET A 28 -11.46 -9.20 5.48
N LYS A 29 -12.69 -9.12 6.01
CA LYS A 29 -13.24 -10.11 6.95
C LYS A 29 -13.17 -11.52 6.37
N GLU A 30 -13.64 -11.70 5.13
CA GLU A 30 -13.59 -13.00 4.43
C GLU A 30 -12.16 -13.51 4.32
N LYS A 31 -11.20 -12.64 3.97
CA LYS A 31 -9.79 -13.02 3.82
C LYS A 31 -9.11 -13.36 5.14
N ILE A 32 -9.35 -12.58 6.17
CA ILE A 32 -8.82 -12.84 7.52
C ILE A 32 -9.35 -14.15 8.06
N ALA A 33 -10.65 -14.43 7.90
CA ALA A 33 -11.27 -15.67 8.35
C ALA A 33 -10.75 -16.93 7.62
N GLN A 34 -10.19 -16.77 6.42
CA GLN A 34 -9.58 -17.85 5.62
C GLN A 34 -8.09 -18.07 5.91
N ALA A 35 -7.47 -17.22 6.73
CA ALA A 35 -6.04 -17.31 7.00
C ALA A 35 -5.78 -18.32 8.13
N ASP A 36 -4.89 -19.27 7.86
CA ASP A 36 -4.38 -20.23 8.87
C ASP A 36 -3.11 -19.63 9.50
N GLY A 37 -3.25 -18.84 10.55
CA GLY A 37 -2.14 -18.19 11.25
C GLY A 37 -2.22 -16.67 11.21
N GLY A 38 -1.07 -15.99 11.26
CA GLY A 38 -0.99 -14.54 11.21
C GLY A 38 -1.30 -13.96 9.83
N VAL A 39 -1.72 -12.69 9.79
CA VAL A 39 -1.97 -11.95 8.55
C VAL A 39 -1.16 -10.65 8.54
N ILE A 40 -0.67 -10.29 7.37
CA ILE A 40 -0.08 -8.97 7.10
C ILE A 40 -1.05 -8.23 6.21
N LEU A 41 -1.50 -7.07 6.66
CA LEU A 41 -2.40 -6.19 5.94
C LEU A 41 -1.60 -5.03 5.34
N ASP A 42 -1.52 -4.96 4.02
CA ASP A 42 -0.87 -3.86 3.30
C ASP A 42 -1.92 -3.00 2.59
N GLY A 43 -1.92 -1.70 2.89
CA GLY A 43 -2.88 -0.75 2.35
C GLY A 43 -4.31 -0.88 2.90
N PHE A 44 -4.50 -1.54 4.03
CA PHE A 44 -5.72 -1.60 4.81
C PHE A 44 -5.37 -1.80 6.30
N PRO A 45 -6.04 -1.10 7.24
CA PRO A 45 -7.01 -0.03 7.03
C PRO A 45 -6.39 1.26 6.48
N ARG A 46 -7.21 2.13 5.86
CA ARG A 46 -6.81 3.47 5.40
C ARG A 46 -7.61 4.59 6.06
N THR A 47 -8.56 4.25 6.91
CA THR A 47 -9.35 5.20 7.69
C THR A 47 -9.60 4.65 9.09
N VAL A 48 -9.88 5.53 10.05
CA VAL A 48 -10.23 5.11 11.43
C VAL A 48 -11.47 4.23 11.43
N GLU A 49 -12.46 4.52 10.59
CA GLU A 49 -13.66 3.68 10.44
C GLU A 49 -13.32 2.24 10.03
N GLN A 50 -12.39 2.08 9.08
CA GLN A 50 -11.91 0.75 8.69
C GLN A 50 -11.13 0.07 9.82
N ALA A 51 -10.36 0.82 10.60
CA ALA A 51 -9.63 0.29 11.75
C ALA A 51 -10.58 -0.17 12.87
N ASP A 52 -11.64 0.58 13.12
CA ASP A 52 -12.68 0.18 14.08
C ASP A 52 -13.40 -1.09 13.64
N ALA A 53 -13.72 -1.20 12.36
CA ALA A 53 -14.33 -2.41 11.81
C ALA A 53 -13.39 -3.63 11.84
N LEU A 54 -12.08 -3.42 11.59
CA LEU A 54 -11.06 -4.45 11.73
C LEU A 54 -10.95 -4.93 13.18
N ALA A 55 -10.94 -4.02 14.14
CA ALA A 55 -10.83 -4.33 15.57
C ALA A 55 -11.99 -5.18 16.13
N GLN A 56 -13.12 -5.24 15.41
CA GLN A 56 -14.23 -6.16 15.72
C GLN A 56 -13.98 -7.59 15.25
N GLN A 57 -12.98 -7.83 14.43
CA GLN A 57 -12.70 -9.12 13.79
C GLN A 57 -11.39 -9.74 14.27
N VAL A 58 -10.38 -8.92 14.49
CA VAL A 58 -9.04 -9.37 14.85
C VAL A 58 -8.35 -8.28 15.67
N ASP A 59 -7.60 -8.70 16.68
CA ASP A 59 -6.65 -7.82 17.35
C ASP A 59 -5.43 -7.61 16.46
N VAL A 60 -4.97 -6.35 16.40
CA VAL A 60 -3.75 -5.99 15.69
C VAL A 60 -2.60 -6.03 16.67
N ASP A 61 -1.68 -6.96 16.48
CA ASP A 61 -0.49 -7.12 17.33
C ASP A 61 0.54 -6.02 17.08
N LEU A 62 0.69 -5.60 15.82
CA LEU A 62 1.67 -4.60 15.42
C LEU A 62 1.15 -3.79 14.23
N ALA A 63 1.27 -2.48 14.31
CA ALA A 63 1.10 -1.55 13.21
C ALA A 63 2.45 -0.90 12.92
N LEU A 64 2.95 -1.05 11.69
CA LEU A 64 4.18 -0.42 11.24
C LEU A 64 3.85 0.81 10.39
N ASP A 65 4.37 1.96 10.78
CA ASP A 65 4.35 3.16 9.96
C ASP A 65 5.75 3.43 9.40
N LEU A 66 5.86 3.40 8.07
CA LEU A 66 7.09 3.77 7.38
C LEU A 66 7.05 5.27 7.08
N ASP A 67 7.62 6.07 7.97
CA ASP A 67 7.65 7.52 7.82
C ASP A 67 8.61 7.95 6.71
N VAL A 68 8.05 8.57 5.67
CA VAL A 68 8.80 9.07 4.50
C VAL A 68 8.34 10.48 4.18
N PRO A 69 9.25 11.46 4.07
CA PRO A 69 8.90 12.82 3.66
C PRO A 69 8.19 12.87 2.32
N ASP A 70 7.21 13.75 2.19
CA ASP A 70 6.40 13.88 0.98
C ASP A 70 7.21 14.10 -0.29
N GLU A 71 8.26 14.91 -0.22
CA GLU A 71 9.13 15.18 -1.37
C GLU A 71 9.80 13.90 -1.89
N GLU A 72 10.20 13.03 -0.97
CA GLU A 72 10.79 11.74 -1.30
C GLU A 72 9.72 10.78 -1.86
N LEU A 73 8.49 10.79 -1.31
CA LEU A 73 7.37 10.01 -1.85
C LEU A 73 7.01 10.45 -3.27
N VAL A 74 6.91 11.76 -3.52
CA VAL A 74 6.66 12.29 -4.87
C VAL A 74 7.75 11.80 -5.83
N LYS A 75 9.01 11.94 -5.46
CA LYS A 75 10.15 11.49 -6.27
C LYS A 75 10.09 9.99 -6.56
N ARG A 76 9.86 9.16 -5.53
CA ARG A 76 9.78 7.70 -5.68
C ARG A 76 8.62 7.28 -6.60
N LEU A 77 7.45 7.86 -6.43
CA LEU A 77 6.26 7.49 -7.19
C LEU A 77 6.35 7.97 -8.66
N THR A 78 6.78 9.20 -8.90
CA THR A 78 6.88 9.74 -10.26
C THR A 78 7.96 9.07 -11.10
N MET A 79 9.00 8.52 -10.47
CA MET A 79 10.07 7.77 -11.13
C MET A 79 9.78 6.27 -11.27
N ARG A 80 8.68 5.77 -10.73
CA ARG A 80 8.28 4.36 -10.85
C ARG A 80 7.89 4.03 -12.29
N ARG A 81 8.28 2.83 -12.73
CA ARG A 81 7.86 2.23 -14.01
C ARG A 81 7.35 0.82 -13.76
N SER A 82 6.33 0.43 -14.49
CA SER A 82 5.68 -0.88 -14.36
C SER A 82 5.64 -1.59 -15.70
N CYS A 83 5.74 -2.90 -15.67
CA CYS A 83 5.52 -3.73 -16.85
C CYS A 83 4.07 -4.23 -16.86
N PRO A 84 3.28 -3.97 -17.92
CA PRO A 84 1.90 -4.44 -18.00
C PRO A 84 1.80 -5.97 -18.15
N ASP A 85 2.85 -6.61 -18.71
CA ASP A 85 2.80 -8.03 -19.06
C ASP A 85 3.13 -8.94 -17.87
N CYS A 86 4.07 -8.55 -16.99
CA CYS A 86 4.53 -9.39 -15.87
C CYS A 86 4.45 -8.69 -14.50
N ASN A 87 3.92 -7.47 -14.44
CA ASN A 87 3.81 -6.66 -13.22
C ASN A 87 5.15 -6.34 -12.53
N ALA A 88 6.29 -6.51 -13.21
CA ALA A 88 7.58 -6.11 -12.67
C ALA A 88 7.63 -4.59 -12.47
N VAL A 89 8.21 -4.18 -11.35
CA VAL A 89 8.34 -2.76 -10.97
C VAL A 89 9.80 -2.36 -11.02
N TYR A 90 10.05 -1.18 -11.60
CA TYR A 90 11.36 -0.54 -11.71
C TYR A 90 11.30 0.87 -11.16
N HIS A 91 12.45 1.43 -10.88
CA HIS A 91 12.61 2.82 -10.51
C HIS A 91 13.75 3.43 -11.33
N LEU A 92 13.54 4.59 -11.96
CA LEU A 92 14.49 5.14 -12.93
C LEU A 92 15.90 5.42 -12.36
N THR A 93 16.02 5.61 -11.03
CA THR A 93 17.31 5.85 -10.36
C THR A 93 17.74 4.68 -9.45
N ASN A 94 16.84 4.16 -8.60
CA ASN A 94 17.22 3.21 -7.55
C ASN A 94 17.24 1.75 -8.03
N ASN A 95 16.43 1.42 -9.04
CA ASN A 95 16.36 0.10 -9.65
C ASN A 95 16.04 0.23 -11.15
N PRO A 96 16.94 0.84 -11.95
CA PRO A 96 16.68 1.06 -13.37
C PRO A 96 16.67 -0.27 -14.15
N PRO A 97 15.88 -0.38 -15.21
CA PRO A 97 16.00 -1.50 -16.14
C PRO A 97 17.34 -1.43 -16.88
N LYS A 98 17.87 -2.59 -17.29
CA LYS A 98 19.13 -2.70 -18.06
C LYS A 98 19.07 -1.94 -19.38
N VAL A 99 17.89 -1.94 -20.01
CA VAL A 99 17.62 -1.18 -21.24
C VAL A 99 16.45 -0.25 -20.93
N GLU A 100 16.64 1.05 -21.17
CA GLU A 100 15.62 2.05 -20.89
C GLU A 100 14.28 1.70 -21.56
N GLY A 101 13.20 1.71 -20.78
CA GLY A 101 11.85 1.44 -21.25
C GLY A 101 11.52 -0.03 -21.52
N VAL A 102 12.45 -0.97 -21.26
CA VAL A 102 12.27 -2.40 -21.52
C VAL A 102 12.34 -3.19 -20.21
N CYS A 103 11.39 -4.10 -20.02
CA CYS A 103 11.34 -4.97 -18.86
C CYS A 103 12.42 -6.05 -18.93
N ASP A 104 13.29 -6.14 -17.92
CA ASP A 104 14.35 -7.17 -17.85
C ASP A 104 13.81 -8.58 -17.68
N LYS A 105 12.57 -8.75 -17.17
CA LYS A 105 11.97 -10.07 -16.92
C LYS A 105 11.30 -10.67 -18.14
N CYS A 106 10.62 -9.86 -18.97
CA CYS A 106 9.81 -10.37 -20.07
C CYS A 106 10.04 -9.65 -21.40
N GLY A 107 10.86 -8.59 -21.43
CA GLY A 107 11.09 -7.79 -22.65
C GLY A 107 9.94 -6.84 -23.00
N GLY A 108 8.87 -6.80 -22.23
CA GLY A 108 7.73 -5.92 -22.46
C GLY A 108 8.07 -4.43 -22.23
N LYS A 109 7.28 -3.54 -22.82
CA LYS A 109 7.47 -2.10 -22.70
C LYS A 109 7.05 -1.61 -21.32
N LEU A 110 7.95 -0.89 -20.64
CA LEU A 110 7.65 -0.24 -19.37
C LEU A 110 6.84 1.04 -19.58
N TYR A 111 5.95 1.33 -18.64
CA TYR A 111 5.12 2.54 -18.65
C TYR A 111 5.06 3.17 -17.25
N GLN A 112 4.76 4.46 -17.21
CA GLN A 112 4.37 5.14 -15.98
C GLN A 112 2.87 4.97 -15.78
N ARG A 113 2.44 4.55 -14.61
CA ARG A 113 1.02 4.43 -14.26
C ARG A 113 0.38 5.80 -14.19
N ASP A 114 -0.91 5.91 -14.46
CA ASP A 114 -1.63 7.18 -14.37
C ASP A 114 -1.67 7.74 -12.95
N ASP A 115 -1.69 6.86 -11.94
CA ASP A 115 -1.65 7.22 -10.53
C ASP A 115 -0.24 7.60 -10.02
N ASP A 116 0.79 7.51 -10.86
CA ASP A 116 2.16 7.95 -10.58
C ASP A 116 2.52 9.32 -11.22
N LYS A 117 1.56 9.97 -11.86
CA LYS A 117 1.73 11.34 -12.35
C LYS A 117 1.77 12.33 -11.19
N ASP A 118 2.59 13.38 -11.32
CA ASP A 118 2.88 14.35 -10.24
C ASP A 118 1.60 14.90 -9.57
N GLU A 119 0.63 15.35 -10.37
CA GLU A 119 -0.64 15.88 -9.85
C GLU A 119 -1.45 14.83 -9.09
N THR A 120 -1.50 13.60 -9.62
CA THR A 120 -2.21 12.49 -8.97
C THR A 120 -1.53 12.09 -7.69
N VAL A 121 -0.19 12.04 -7.66
CA VAL A 121 0.58 11.75 -6.46
C VAL A 121 0.34 12.79 -5.38
N LYS A 122 0.35 14.08 -5.70
CA LYS A 122 0.05 15.17 -4.76
C LYS A 122 -1.37 15.04 -4.18
N ASN A 123 -2.35 14.70 -5.00
CA ASN A 123 -3.71 14.44 -4.53
C ASN A 123 -3.77 13.22 -3.61
N ARG A 124 -3.06 12.13 -3.93
CA ARG A 124 -2.96 10.93 -3.08
C ARG A 124 -2.36 11.27 -1.72
N LEU A 125 -1.31 12.07 -1.66
CA LEU A 125 -0.70 12.52 -0.40
C LEU A 125 -1.68 13.37 0.44
N LYS A 126 -2.47 14.24 -0.21
CA LYS A 126 -3.52 14.98 0.48
C LYS A 126 -4.56 14.03 1.10
N VAL A 127 -5.07 13.09 0.31
CA VAL A 127 -6.05 12.08 0.77
C VAL A 127 -5.47 11.23 1.90
N TYR A 128 -4.19 10.85 1.83
CA TYR A 128 -3.49 10.13 2.90
C TYR A 128 -3.49 10.93 4.21
N ARG A 129 -3.13 12.21 4.17
CA ARG A 129 -3.09 13.07 5.36
C ARG A 129 -4.46 13.22 6.00
N GLU A 130 -5.50 13.37 5.18
CA GLU A 130 -6.86 13.59 5.65
C GLU A 130 -7.49 12.32 6.25
N ASN A 131 -7.20 11.15 5.70
CA ASN A 131 -7.91 9.92 6.02
C ASN A 131 -7.05 8.86 6.73
N THR A 132 -5.77 8.72 6.36
CA THR A 132 -4.91 7.63 6.81
C THR A 132 -3.97 8.04 7.93
N MET A 133 -3.41 9.23 7.89
CA MET A 133 -2.53 9.75 8.93
C MET A 133 -3.15 9.70 10.35
N PRO A 134 -4.47 9.90 10.56
CA PRO A 134 -5.10 9.71 11.86
C PRO A 134 -4.96 8.30 12.46
N LEU A 135 -4.61 7.30 11.65
CA LEU A 135 -4.34 5.94 12.15
C LEU A 135 -3.07 5.87 13.01
N ILE A 136 -2.14 6.78 12.84
CA ILE A 136 -0.94 6.89 13.68
C ILE A 136 -1.37 7.12 15.14
N ASP A 137 -2.23 8.10 15.38
CA ASP A 137 -2.77 8.36 16.71
C ASP A 137 -3.64 7.20 17.22
N TYR A 138 -4.42 6.59 16.33
CA TYR A 138 -5.32 5.48 16.65
C TYR A 138 -4.54 4.27 17.18
N TYR A 139 -3.52 3.81 16.47
CA TYR A 139 -2.70 2.67 16.86
C TYR A 139 -1.68 3.04 17.95
N GLY A 140 -1.22 4.29 18.00
CA GLY A 140 -0.40 4.82 19.09
C GLY A 140 -1.10 4.73 20.44
N LYS A 141 -2.38 5.10 20.53
CA LYS A 141 -3.21 4.96 21.74
C LYS A 141 -3.43 3.51 22.18
N LYS A 142 -3.35 2.58 21.23
CA LYS A 142 -3.45 1.13 21.52
C LYS A 142 -2.09 0.52 21.91
N ASN A 143 -0.99 1.28 21.87
CA ASN A 143 0.37 0.83 22.15
C ASN A 143 0.85 -0.31 21.23
N VAL A 144 0.38 -0.35 20.00
CA VAL A 144 0.78 -1.34 18.98
C VAL A 144 1.46 -0.69 17.77
N LEU A 145 1.72 0.62 17.81
CA LEU A 145 2.38 1.35 16.72
C LEU A 145 3.89 1.36 16.88
N THR A 146 4.60 1.02 15.82
CA THR A 146 6.03 1.27 15.65
C THR A 146 6.26 2.13 14.41
N ILE A 147 6.96 3.25 14.57
CA ILE A 147 7.31 4.15 13.48
C ILE A 147 8.76 3.87 13.07
N ILE A 148 8.97 3.65 11.78
CA ILE A 148 10.28 3.37 11.18
C ILE A 148 10.56 4.44 10.13
N GLU A 149 11.73 5.06 10.19
CA GLU A 149 12.18 5.97 9.14
C GLU A 149 12.38 5.20 7.83
N GLY A 150 11.56 5.50 6.83
CA GLY A 150 11.53 4.85 5.53
C GLY A 150 12.45 5.50 4.48
N VAL A 151 13.50 6.20 4.92
CA VAL A 151 14.50 6.84 4.05
C VAL A 151 15.86 6.16 4.26
N GLY A 152 16.58 5.93 3.17
CA GLY A 152 17.89 5.28 3.18
C GLY A 152 17.94 4.05 2.30
N ASP A 153 18.89 3.15 2.61
CA ASP A 153 19.04 1.89 1.91
C ASP A 153 17.90 0.92 2.24
N ILE A 154 17.50 0.13 1.26
CA ILE A 154 16.36 -0.80 1.41
C ILE A 154 16.67 -1.92 2.41
N ASP A 155 17.91 -2.37 2.47
CA ASP A 155 18.34 -3.43 3.38
C ASP A 155 18.37 -2.91 4.82
N ASP A 156 18.84 -1.68 5.05
CA ASP A 156 18.79 -1.03 6.38
C ASP A 156 17.36 -0.83 6.88
N ILE A 157 16.43 -0.46 6.00
CA ILE A 157 15.01 -0.32 6.36
C ILE A 157 14.41 -1.69 6.66
N PHE A 158 14.75 -2.71 5.88
CA PHE A 158 14.30 -4.06 6.09
C PHE A 158 14.76 -4.64 7.43
N ASP A 159 16.02 -4.42 7.81
CA ASP A 159 16.55 -4.83 9.11
C ASP A 159 15.77 -4.19 10.28
N LYS A 160 15.47 -2.89 10.19
CA LYS A 160 14.63 -2.20 11.20
C LYS A 160 13.22 -2.80 11.27
N VAL A 161 12.63 -3.18 10.12
CA VAL A 161 11.32 -3.86 10.10
C VAL A 161 11.42 -5.23 10.75
N GLN A 162 12.48 -6.01 10.48
CA GLN A 162 12.69 -7.31 11.10
C GLN A 162 12.85 -7.21 12.63
N GLU A 163 13.58 -6.21 13.12
CA GLU A 163 13.70 -5.96 14.56
C GLU A 163 12.36 -5.63 15.21
N ALA A 164 11.51 -4.89 14.51
CA ALA A 164 10.21 -4.48 15.04
C ALA A 164 9.17 -5.63 15.11
N VAL A 165 9.36 -6.71 14.35
CA VAL A 165 8.43 -7.85 14.33
C VAL A 165 8.89 -9.05 15.18
N GLN A 166 10.05 -8.95 15.86
CA GLN A 166 10.57 -9.96 16.78
C GLN A 166 10.03 -9.75 18.19
#